data_43f07279557357d62c43c01145eaaa7f
#
_entry.id   43f07279557357d62c43c01145eaaa7f
#
_cell.length_a   1.000
_cell.length_b   1.000
_cell.length_c   1.000
_cell.angle_alpha   90.00
_cell.angle_beta   90.00
_cell.angle_gamma   90.00
#
_symmetry.space_group_name_H-M   'P 1'
#
loop_
_entity.id
_entity.type
_entity.pdbx_description
1 polymer ?
#
loop_
_entity_poly.entity_id
_entity_poly.type
_entity_poly.pdbx_seq_one_letter_code
_entity_poly.pdbx_strand_id
1 'polypeptide(L)'
;LPKLMNPDSSDLHYIMEKILILDFGSQYTQLIARRVRELNVYCEIHPFNKIPVPDASVRGVILSGSPFSVRDEHAPAPDLSAIKGKLPLLGVCYGAQFLASAFGGEVQPAPSREYGRAVLTVGDAGDPLMRGLPATTQVWMSHGDTITSVPANYKIVASTEDVRVA
;
A
#
# COMPACT_ATOMS: atom_id res chain seq x y z
N LEU A 1 -1.51 -59.46 -17.82
CA LEU A 1 -0.78 -58.32 -17.19
C LEU A 1 -1.41 -57.03 -17.62
N PRO A 2 -2.04 -56.22 -16.70
CA PRO A 2 -2.56 -54.92 -17.05
C PRO A 2 -1.41 -53.92 -17.17
N LYS A 3 -1.41 -53.18 -18.26
CA LYS A 3 -0.52 -52.09 -18.56
C LYS A 3 -0.69 -51.00 -17.51
N LEU A 4 0.35 -50.73 -16.72
CA LEU A 4 0.45 -49.60 -15.85
C LEU A 4 0.33 -48.31 -16.69
N MET A 5 -0.76 -47.61 -16.55
CA MET A 5 -0.91 -46.26 -17.05
C MET A 5 0.06 -45.35 -16.28
N ASN A 6 0.94 -44.70 -17.03
CA ASN A 6 1.76 -43.62 -16.55
C ASN A 6 0.82 -42.52 -16.08
N PRO A 7 0.89 -42.03 -14.84
CA PRO A 7 0.21 -40.78 -14.51
C PRO A 7 0.98 -39.67 -15.20
N ASP A 8 0.30 -39.00 -16.12
CA ASP A 8 0.75 -37.78 -16.72
C ASP A 8 1.03 -36.77 -15.58
N SER A 9 2.30 -36.57 -15.31
CA SER A 9 2.75 -35.54 -14.37
C SER A 9 2.62 -34.20 -15.04
N SER A 10 1.40 -33.69 -15.09
CA SER A 10 1.20 -32.26 -15.17
C SER A 10 1.66 -31.69 -13.83
N ASP A 11 2.94 -31.39 -13.71
CA ASP A 11 3.48 -30.54 -12.65
C ASP A 11 2.81 -29.18 -12.75
N LEU A 12 1.60 -29.08 -12.21
CA LEU A 12 1.01 -27.81 -11.82
C LEU A 12 1.91 -27.25 -10.71
N HIS A 13 2.96 -26.54 -11.12
CA HIS A 13 3.67 -25.66 -10.21
C HIS A 13 2.65 -24.67 -9.69
N TYR A 14 2.12 -24.97 -8.52
CA TYR A 14 1.22 -24.06 -7.80
C TYR A 14 2.06 -22.85 -7.39
N ILE A 15 2.06 -21.82 -8.24
CA ILE A 15 2.74 -20.56 -7.93
C ILE A 15 1.97 -19.93 -6.78
N MET A 16 2.57 -19.96 -5.59
CA MET A 16 1.97 -19.31 -4.42
C MET A 16 1.98 -17.78 -4.63
N GLU A 17 0.78 -17.23 -4.86
CA GLU A 17 0.61 -15.79 -5.02
C GLU A 17 0.99 -15.05 -3.74
N LYS A 18 1.63 -13.89 -3.87
CA LYS A 18 2.10 -13.10 -2.74
C LYS A 18 1.96 -11.60 -2.90
N ILE A 19 1.89 -10.93 -1.76
CA ILE A 19 2.01 -9.48 -1.65
C ILE A 19 3.41 -9.16 -1.12
N LEU A 20 4.09 -8.21 -1.75
CA LEU A 20 5.32 -7.63 -1.19
C LEU A 20 4.96 -6.44 -0.31
N ILE A 21 5.60 -6.34 0.86
CA ILE A 21 5.48 -5.20 1.75
C ILE A 21 6.85 -4.55 1.86
N LEU A 22 6.97 -3.31 1.40
CA LEU A 22 8.20 -2.54 1.50
C LEU A 22 8.21 -1.80 2.83
N ASP A 23 9.21 -2.12 3.66
CA ASP A 23 9.37 -1.55 4.98
C ASP A 23 10.23 -0.29 4.95
N PHE A 24 9.61 0.83 5.30
CA PHE A 24 10.25 2.14 5.42
C PHE A 24 10.63 2.48 6.88
N GLY A 25 10.72 1.47 7.74
CA GLY A 25 11.04 1.62 9.15
C GLY A 25 9.81 1.88 10.04
N SER A 26 8.62 1.54 9.56
CA SER A 26 7.39 1.69 10.33
C SER A 26 7.29 0.66 11.45
N GLN A 27 6.91 1.10 12.65
CA GLN A 27 6.50 0.19 13.72
C GLN A 27 5.24 -0.63 13.39
N TYR A 28 4.50 -0.26 12.33
CA TYR A 28 3.27 -0.93 11.90
C TYR A 28 3.46 -1.93 10.77
N THR A 29 4.68 -2.07 10.20
CA THR A 29 4.93 -2.99 9.07
C THR A 29 4.50 -4.42 9.37
N GLN A 30 4.81 -4.91 10.58
CA GLN A 30 4.39 -6.26 11.01
C GLN A 30 2.87 -6.39 11.17
N LEU A 31 2.17 -5.33 11.56
CA LEU A 31 0.71 -5.32 11.65
C LEU A 31 0.07 -5.36 10.26
N ILE A 32 0.65 -4.66 9.28
CA ILE A 32 0.21 -4.74 7.88
C ILE A 32 0.35 -6.18 7.40
N ALA A 33 1.51 -6.80 7.59
CA ALA A 33 1.76 -8.19 7.20
C ALA A 33 0.80 -9.17 7.89
N ARG A 34 0.53 -8.96 9.17
CA ARG A 34 -0.44 -9.75 9.92
C ARG A 34 -1.84 -9.65 9.30
N ARG A 35 -2.30 -8.44 8.95
CA ARG A 35 -3.62 -8.24 8.33
C ARG A 35 -3.72 -8.94 6.97
N VAL A 36 -2.67 -8.88 6.14
CA VAL A 36 -2.62 -9.62 4.88
C VAL A 36 -2.75 -11.13 5.10
N ARG A 37 -2.02 -11.68 6.09
CA ARG A 37 -2.07 -13.11 6.43
C ARG A 37 -3.40 -13.55 7.02
N GLU A 38 -4.07 -12.71 7.80
CA GLU A 38 -5.42 -12.96 8.32
C GLU A 38 -6.46 -13.12 7.20
N LEU A 39 -6.19 -12.57 6.02
CA LEU A 39 -6.97 -12.77 4.79
C LEU A 39 -6.55 -14.01 3.99
N ASN A 40 -5.72 -14.89 4.55
CA ASN A 40 -5.15 -16.08 3.91
C ASN A 40 -4.30 -15.74 2.66
N VAL A 41 -3.67 -14.57 2.63
CA VAL A 41 -2.75 -14.16 1.57
C VAL A 41 -1.31 -14.23 2.09
N TYR A 42 -0.44 -14.88 1.34
CA TYR A 42 0.99 -14.90 1.66
C TYR A 42 1.61 -13.53 1.39
N CYS A 43 2.52 -13.09 2.26
CA CYS A 43 3.25 -11.84 2.07
C CYS A 43 4.69 -11.94 2.58
N GLU A 44 5.55 -11.18 1.94
CA GLU A 44 6.95 -11.01 2.31
C GLU A 44 7.23 -9.55 2.65
N ILE A 45 8.04 -9.31 3.68
CA ILE A 45 8.50 -7.97 4.07
C ILE A 45 9.93 -7.82 3.56
N HIS A 46 10.19 -6.75 2.81
CA HIS A 46 11.50 -6.39 2.31
C HIS A 46 11.84 -4.95 2.69
N PRO A 47 13.09 -4.63 3.05
CA PRO A 47 13.51 -3.26 3.24
C PRO A 47 13.31 -2.45 1.95
N PHE A 48 12.88 -1.19 2.07
CA PHE A 48 12.61 -0.30 0.93
C PHE A 48 13.78 -0.16 -0.05
N ASN A 49 15.01 -0.35 0.42
CA ASN A 49 16.25 -0.26 -0.36
C ASN A 49 16.76 -1.61 -0.91
N LYS A 50 16.01 -2.69 -0.71
CA LYS A 50 16.32 -4.05 -1.20
C LYS A 50 15.07 -4.68 -1.78
N ILE A 51 14.51 -4.06 -2.81
CA ILE A 51 13.31 -4.54 -3.47
C ILE A 51 13.65 -5.72 -4.36
N PRO A 52 13.03 -6.90 -4.17
CA PRO A 52 13.23 -8.02 -5.09
C PRO A 52 12.61 -7.67 -6.46
N VAL A 53 13.18 -8.21 -7.52
CA VAL A 53 12.56 -8.11 -8.85
C VAL A 53 11.24 -8.90 -8.80
N PRO A 54 10.08 -8.26 -9.05
CA PRO A 54 8.82 -8.96 -9.01
C PRO A 54 8.75 -10.07 -10.07
N ASP A 55 8.42 -11.27 -9.66
CA ASP A 55 8.11 -12.40 -10.52
C ASP A 55 6.60 -12.58 -10.70
N ALA A 56 6.18 -13.60 -11.45
CA ALA A 56 4.77 -13.88 -11.74
C ALA A 56 3.92 -14.23 -10.49
N SER A 57 4.54 -14.50 -9.35
CA SER A 57 3.84 -14.76 -8.09
C SER A 57 3.40 -13.49 -7.37
N VAL A 58 4.02 -12.35 -7.66
CA VAL A 58 3.72 -11.08 -7.01
C VAL A 58 2.43 -10.48 -7.57
N ARG A 59 1.42 -10.32 -6.72
CA ARG A 59 0.09 -9.80 -7.09
C ARG A 59 -0.12 -8.34 -6.71
N GLY A 60 0.72 -7.80 -5.86
CA GLY A 60 0.66 -6.40 -5.45
C GLY A 60 1.77 -6.05 -4.47
N VAL A 61 1.92 -4.76 -4.24
CA VAL A 61 2.94 -4.21 -3.36
C VAL A 61 2.30 -3.22 -2.38
N ILE A 62 2.68 -3.30 -1.12
CA ILE A 62 2.28 -2.34 -0.08
C ILE A 62 3.51 -1.56 0.37
N LEU A 63 3.43 -0.24 0.35
CA LEU A 63 4.42 0.65 0.92
C LEU A 63 4.00 1.01 2.34
N SER A 64 4.83 0.71 3.33
CA SER A 64 4.51 0.99 4.73
C SER A 64 4.64 2.47 5.09
N GLY A 65 4.33 2.81 6.32
CA GLY A 65 4.69 4.09 6.91
C GLY A 65 6.18 4.23 7.18
N SER A 66 6.58 5.42 7.64
CA SER A 66 7.95 5.73 8.06
C SER A 66 7.92 6.78 9.18
N PRO A 67 8.93 6.83 10.05
CA PRO A 67 9.12 7.96 10.98
C PRO A 67 9.63 9.23 10.29
N PHE A 68 10.09 9.13 9.03
CA PHE A 68 10.59 10.27 8.25
C PHE A 68 9.45 11.07 7.60
N SER A 69 9.72 12.35 7.29
CA SER A 69 8.94 13.11 6.32
C SER A 69 9.48 12.86 4.90
N VAL A 70 8.61 12.82 3.89
CA VAL A 70 9.05 12.76 2.48
C VAL A 70 9.81 14.00 2.04
N ARG A 71 9.80 15.06 2.84
CA ARG A 71 10.49 16.34 2.62
C ARG A 71 11.88 16.37 3.24
N ASP A 72 12.25 15.35 4.02
CA ASP A 72 13.57 15.25 4.62
C ASP A 72 14.61 14.95 3.53
N GLU A 73 15.80 15.53 3.64
CA GLU A 73 16.89 15.36 2.66
C GLU A 73 17.27 13.89 2.45
N HIS A 74 17.18 13.07 3.51
CA HIS A 74 17.52 11.65 3.48
C HIS A 74 16.29 10.75 3.61
N ALA A 75 15.13 11.24 3.16
CA ALA A 75 13.90 10.47 3.17
C ALA A 75 14.04 9.17 2.36
N PRO A 76 13.49 8.04 2.83
CA PRO A 76 13.49 6.79 2.07
C PRO A 76 12.82 6.94 0.70
N ALA A 77 13.57 6.82 -0.37
CA ALA A 77 13.09 6.98 -1.74
C ALA A 77 13.46 5.77 -2.61
N PRO A 78 12.62 4.72 -2.64
CA PRO A 78 12.87 3.53 -3.44
C PRO A 78 12.67 3.79 -4.93
N ASP A 79 13.39 3.04 -5.77
CA ASP A 79 13.08 2.96 -7.20
C ASP A 79 11.90 2.00 -7.41
N LEU A 80 10.76 2.54 -7.84
CA LEU A 80 9.54 1.78 -8.13
C LEU A 80 9.35 1.48 -9.63
N SER A 81 10.34 1.70 -10.48
CA SER A 81 10.24 1.53 -11.94
C SER A 81 9.85 0.10 -12.37
N ALA A 82 10.21 -0.91 -11.59
CA ALA A 82 9.84 -2.31 -11.82
C ALA A 82 8.38 -2.63 -11.40
N ILE A 83 7.72 -1.76 -10.63
CA ILE A 83 6.43 -2.00 -9.96
C ILE A 83 5.35 -1.07 -10.49
N LYS A 84 5.63 0.24 -10.55
CA LYS A 84 4.65 1.26 -10.92
C LYS A 84 4.07 1.01 -12.30
N GLY A 85 2.74 1.03 -12.41
CA GLY A 85 2.02 0.79 -13.67
C GLY A 85 2.01 -0.68 -14.13
N LYS A 86 2.66 -1.59 -13.39
CA LYS A 86 2.72 -3.03 -13.70
C LYS A 86 1.99 -3.88 -12.66
N LEU A 87 2.01 -3.45 -11.40
CA LEU A 87 1.37 -4.14 -10.28
C LEU A 87 0.47 -3.17 -9.50
N PRO A 88 -0.59 -3.66 -8.86
CA PRO A 88 -1.33 -2.90 -7.86
C PRO A 88 -0.39 -2.42 -6.76
N LEU A 89 -0.50 -1.15 -6.38
CA LEU A 89 0.38 -0.49 -5.43
C LEU A 89 -0.45 0.27 -4.40
N LEU A 90 -0.29 -0.08 -3.12
CA LEU A 90 -0.96 0.57 -2.00
C LEU A 90 0.07 1.29 -1.13
N GLY A 91 -0.08 2.58 -0.95
CA GLY A 91 0.70 3.37 0.01
C GLY A 91 -0.06 3.55 1.33
N VAL A 92 0.61 3.37 2.46
CA VAL A 92 0.07 3.60 3.79
C VAL A 92 0.89 4.70 4.46
N CYS A 93 0.25 5.79 4.90
CA CYS A 93 0.90 6.93 5.56
C CYS A 93 2.07 7.47 4.71
N TYR A 94 3.33 7.33 5.17
CA TYR A 94 4.52 7.71 4.40
C TYR A 94 4.51 7.16 2.98
N GLY A 95 4.12 5.88 2.78
CA GLY A 95 4.04 5.28 1.46
C GLY A 95 3.08 6.01 0.51
N ALA A 96 1.94 6.50 1.01
CA ALA A 96 1.01 7.31 0.24
C ALA A 96 1.59 8.70 -0.07
N GLN A 97 2.22 9.34 0.93
CA GLN A 97 2.89 10.63 0.78
C GLN A 97 4.05 10.54 -0.23
N PHE A 98 4.85 9.46 -0.17
CA PHE A 98 5.91 9.20 -1.13
C PHE A 98 5.36 9.07 -2.56
N LEU A 99 4.28 8.29 -2.76
CA LEU A 99 3.65 8.17 -4.08
C LEU A 99 3.13 9.52 -4.58
N ALA A 100 2.49 10.31 -3.72
CA ALA A 100 2.02 11.65 -4.09
C ALA A 100 3.19 12.54 -4.53
N SER A 101 4.21 12.68 -3.69
CA SER A 101 5.38 13.53 -3.96
C SER A 101 6.17 13.08 -5.19
N ALA A 102 6.46 11.77 -5.31
CA ALA A 102 7.28 11.22 -6.40
C ALA A 102 6.60 11.29 -7.77
N PHE A 103 5.27 11.44 -7.82
CA PHE A 103 4.50 11.37 -9.07
C PHE A 103 3.75 12.67 -9.42
N GLY A 104 4.15 13.79 -8.82
CA GLY A 104 3.69 15.12 -9.22
C GLY A 104 2.51 15.66 -8.41
N GLY A 105 2.23 15.05 -7.26
CA GLY A 105 1.39 15.64 -6.21
C GLY A 105 2.22 16.48 -5.24
N GLU A 106 1.59 16.96 -4.18
CA GLU A 106 2.22 17.79 -3.17
C GLU A 106 1.96 17.25 -1.77
N VAL A 107 2.98 17.34 -0.92
CA VAL A 107 2.92 17.00 0.51
C VAL A 107 3.45 18.17 1.31
N GLN A 108 2.67 18.61 2.27
CA GLN A 108 2.98 19.76 3.14
C GLN A 108 2.88 19.36 4.61
N PRO A 109 3.52 20.09 5.53
CA PRO A 109 3.26 19.92 6.95
C PRO A 109 1.77 20.11 7.22
N ALA A 110 1.17 19.20 7.98
CA ALA A 110 -0.20 19.39 8.42
C ALA A 110 -0.27 20.63 9.34
N PRO A 111 -1.26 21.52 9.16
CA PRO A 111 -1.44 22.71 10.01
C PRO A 111 -1.63 22.33 11.50
N SER A 112 -2.29 21.21 11.74
CA SER A 112 -2.37 20.55 13.04
C SER A 112 -1.92 19.11 12.89
N ARG A 113 -1.17 18.59 13.87
CA ARG A 113 -0.82 17.15 13.88
C ARG A 113 -2.08 16.35 14.15
N GLU A 114 -2.53 15.58 13.17
CA GLU A 114 -3.70 14.73 13.33
C GLU A 114 -3.28 13.41 14.00
N TYR A 115 -3.49 13.35 15.30
CA TYR A 115 -3.34 12.13 16.09
C TYR A 115 -4.64 11.81 16.79
N GLY A 116 -5.24 10.68 16.46
CA GLY A 116 -6.43 10.23 17.14
C GLY A 116 -7.57 9.83 16.21
N ARG A 117 -8.77 9.95 16.72
CA ARG A 117 -9.99 9.58 16.01
C ARG A 117 -10.36 10.62 14.97
N ALA A 118 -10.71 10.16 13.78
CA ALA A 118 -11.32 10.97 12.75
C ALA A 118 -12.52 10.24 12.12
N VAL A 119 -13.40 10.96 11.48
CA VAL A 119 -14.51 10.40 10.71
C VAL A 119 -14.12 10.44 9.23
N LEU A 120 -13.90 9.26 8.65
CA LEU A 120 -13.68 9.11 7.22
C LEU A 120 -15.02 9.19 6.50
N THR A 121 -15.11 10.06 5.50
CA THR A 121 -16.24 10.15 4.57
C THR A 121 -15.83 9.55 3.24
N VAL A 122 -16.58 8.54 2.77
CA VAL A 122 -16.36 7.90 1.48
C VAL A 122 -16.98 8.76 0.38
N GLY A 123 -16.14 9.29 -0.52
CA GLY A 123 -16.57 10.13 -1.65
C GLY A 123 -16.91 9.30 -2.90
N ASP A 124 -16.31 8.13 -3.06
CA ASP A 124 -16.58 7.22 -4.19
C ASP A 124 -16.71 5.76 -3.68
N ALA A 125 -17.94 5.36 -3.39
CA ALA A 125 -18.25 4.00 -2.95
C ALA A 125 -18.06 2.93 -4.05
N GLY A 126 -17.93 3.32 -5.32
CA GLY A 126 -17.65 2.43 -6.45
C GLY A 126 -16.18 2.03 -6.56
N ASP A 127 -15.30 2.77 -5.90
CA ASP A 127 -13.86 2.45 -5.91
C ASP A 127 -13.58 1.12 -5.22
N PRO A 128 -12.74 0.24 -5.79
CA PRO A 128 -12.40 -1.05 -5.18
C PRO A 128 -11.88 -0.97 -3.76
N LEU A 129 -11.14 0.09 -3.40
CA LEU A 129 -10.60 0.30 -2.06
C LEU A 129 -11.69 0.65 -1.04
N MET A 130 -12.76 1.32 -1.49
CA MET A 130 -13.86 1.78 -0.62
C MET A 130 -15.04 0.80 -0.59
N ARG A 131 -15.02 -0.25 -1.40
CA ARG A 131 -16.13 -1.21 -1.52
C ARG A 131 -16.45 -1.88 -0.19
N GLY A 132 -17.71 -1.83 0.20
CA GLY A 132 -18.19 -2.46 1.43
C GLY A 132 -18.01 -1.60 2.69
N LEU A 133 -17.40 -0.42 2.58
CA LEU A 133 -17.37 0.54 3.67
C LEU A 133 -18.68 1.32 3.74
N PRO A 134 -19.16 1.67 4.95
CA PRO A 134 -20.28 2.61 5.11
C PRO A 134 -19.86 3.99 4.60
N ALA A 135 -20.86 4.85 4.27
CA ALA A 135 -20.62 6.20 3.80
C ALA A 135 -19.72 7.04 4.74
N THR A 136 -19.80 6.76 6.03
CA THR A 136 -18.91 7.31 7.05
C THR A 136 -18.44 6.22 7.98
N THR A 137 -17.18 6.26 8.39
CA THR A 137 -16.62 5.31 9.36
C THR A 137 -15.55 5.98 10.23
N GLN A 138 -15.39 5.48 11.46
CA GLN A 138 -14.33 5.95 12.34
C GLN A 138 -12.99 5.36 11.90
N VAL A 139 -11.99 6.22 11.78
CA VAL A 139 -10.60 5.85 11.53
C VAL A 139 -9.67 6.44 12.59
N TRP A 140 -8.43 5.98 12.61
CA TRP A 140 -7.37 6.53 13.43
C TRP A 140 -6.32 7.16 12.54
N MET A 141 -6.06 8.44 12.77
CA MET A 141 -5.06 9.22 12.05
C MET A 141 -3.78 9.32 12.89
N SER A 142 -2.63 9.29 12.22
CA SER A 142 -1.33 9.44 12.86
C SER A 142 -0.31 9.93 11.84
N HIS A 143 -0.33 11.24 11.55
CA HIS A 143 0.61 11.83 10.58
C HIS A 143 0.92 13.30 10.92
N GLY A 144 2.14 13.72 10.58
CA GLY A 144 2.59 15.11 10.70
C GLY A 144 2.62 15.87 9.39
N ASP A 145 2.53 15.16 8.26
CA ASP A 145 2.44 15.72 6.91
C ASP A 145 1.11 15.31 6.27
N THR A 146 0.59 16.14 5.37
CA THR A 146 -0.64 15.87 4.64
C THR A 146 -0.44 16.01 3.14
N ILE A 147 -1.14 15.18 2.34
CA ILE A 147 -1.18 15.31 0.89
C ILE A 147 -2.15 16.44 0.54
N THR A 148 -1.63 17.53 -0.02
CA THR A 148 -2.43 18.70 -0.40
C THR A 148 -2.91 18.63 -1.85
N SER A 149 -2.18 17.90 -2.70
CA SER A 149 -2.50 17.70 -4.11
C SER A 149 -2.13 16.29 -4.54
N VAL A 150 -3.04 15.61 -5.26
CA VAL A 150 -2.79 14.28 -5.82
C VAL A 150 -2.21 14.39 -7.24
N PRO A 151 -1.42 13.40 -7.71
CA PRO A 151 -0.94 13.36 -9.10
C PRO A 151 -2.10 13.35 -10.11
N ALA A 152 -1.84 13.80 -11.36
CA ALA A 152 -2.87 14.04 -12.38
C ALA A 152 -3.80 12.84 -12.68
N ASN A 153 -3.32 11.60 -12.49
CA ASN A 153 -4.10 10.38 -12.77
C ASN A 153 -4.68 9.73 -11.50
N TYR A 154 -4.66 10.45 -10.37
CA TYR A 154 -5.22 10.00 -9.11
C TYR A 154 -6.53 10.71 -8.83
N LYS A 155 -7.45 10.04 -8.16
CA LYS A 155 -8.69 10.64 -7.66
C LYS A 155 -8.76 10.52 -6.14
N ILE A 156 -9.43 11.47 -5.52
CA ILE A 156 -9.72 11.44 -4.09
C ILE A 156 -11.00 10.63 -3.92
N VAL A 157 -10.93 9.54 -3.16
CA VAL A 157 -12.05 8.62 -2.93
C VAL A 157 -12.61 8.68 -1.52
N ALA A 158 -11.85 9.26 -0.59
CA ALA A 158 -12.27 9.49 0.78
C ALA A 158 -11.58 10.73 1.35
N SER A 159 -12.17 11.31 2.38
CA SER A 159 -11.65 12.46 3.11
C SER A 159 -12.08 12.43 4.57
N THR A 160 -11.39 13.19 5.42
CA THR A 160 -11.89 13.57 6.75
C THR A 160 -12.26 15.05 6.75
N GLU A 161 -12.75 15.58 7.88
CA GLU A 161 -13.05 17.00 8.02
C GLU A 161 -11.79 17.86 7.79
N ASP A 162 -10.65 17.41 8.32
CA ASP A 162 -9.39 18.18 8.30
C ASP A 162 -8.46 17.73 7.15
N VAL A 163 -8.62 16.53 6.60
CA VAL A 163 -7.76 15.97 5.53
C VAL A 163 -8.57 15.68 4.28
N ARG A 164 -8.29 16.43 3.23
CA ARG A 164 -8.95 16.25 1.94
C ARG A 164 -8.57 14.94 1.25
N VAL A 165 -7.33 14.50 1.41
CA VAL A 165 -6.79 13.25 0.83
C VAL A 165 -6.50 12.29 1.97
N ALA A 166 -7.49 11.47 2.35
CA ALA A 166 -7.38 10.51 3.45
C ALA A 166 -7.24 9.06 2.96
#